data_3646a6709abae2dd4d654686fbcbc838
#
_entry.id   3646a6709abae2dd4d654686fbcbc838
#
_cell.length_a   1.000
_cell.length_b   1.000
_cell.length_c   1.000
_cell.angle_alpha   90.00
_cell.angle_beta   90.00
_cell.angle_gamma   90.00
#
_symmetry.space_group_name_H-M   'P 1'
#
loop_
_entity.id
_entity.type
_entity.pdbx_description
1 polymer ?
#
loop_
_entity_poly.entity_id
_entity_poly.type
_entity_poly.pdbx_seq_one_letter_code
_entity_poly.pdbx_strand_id
1 'polypeptide(L)'
;MVSEQKIADVEKVRKMIEDYPVVGIIDMFKLPSRPLQNVKKKLKEEGIIKITKKSTLLLALKNAKKDGIQKLEGIVPKQPAIFLTKMDPFKFYAIVDKVKTPAPAKEGDVAPDDIKISAGPTNLMPGPAISELTKVGIPAGVEEGKIAIKKDVVAAKKGVVISKPLASALRKLNIEPMLIGVNIVGIFEKGMVYSKDALSLVGEGYVNKLKEAFNNALNLSVSISYPTKTNIGFLLAKAAREANALEKISGGK
;
A
#
# COMPACT_ATOMS: atom_id res chain seq x y z
N MET A 1 -33.06 11.55 -23.11
CA MET A 1 -33.38 12.43 -21.97
C MET A 1 -32.50 12.07 -20.78
N VAL A 2 -31.80 13.03 -20.21
CA VAL A 2 -31.04 12.81 -18.96
C VAL A 2 -32.07 12.83 -17.82
N SER A 3 -32.14 11.78 -17.01
CA SER A 3 -33.10 11.71 -15.89
C SER A 3 -32.83 12.86 -14.91
N GLU A 4 -33.86 13.54 -14.43
CA GLU A 4 -33.80 14.63 -13.43
C GLU A 4 -33.01 14.21 -12.19
N GLN A 5 -33.13 12.94 -11.79
CA GLN A 5 -32.34 12.37 -10.69
C GLN A 5 -30.83 12.45 -10.94
N LYS A 6 -30.37 12.26 -12.19
CA LYS A 6 -28.93 12.36 -12.50
C LYS A 6 -28.44 13.78 -12.40
N ILE A 7 -29.24 14.76 -12.79
CA ILE A 7 -28.90 16.19 -12.68
C ILE A 7 -28.82 16.58 -11.21
N ALA A 8 -29.81 16.16 -10.41
CA ALA A 8 -29.82 16.40 -8.97
C ALA A 8 -28.62 15.76 -8.26
N ASP A 9 -28.20 14.54 -8.65
CA ASP A 9 -27.02 13.87 -8.10
C ASP A 9 -25.72 14.62 -8.45
N VAL A 10 -25.58 15.14 -9.67
CA VAL A 10 -24.42 15.95 -10.08
C VAL A 10 -24.36 17.24 -9.27
N GLU A 11 -25.47 17.95 -9.12
CA GLU A 11 -25.51 19.18 -8.34
C GLU A 11 -25.21 18.95 -6.86
N LYS A 12 -25.72 17.83 -6.29
CA LYS A 12 -25.45 17.46 -4.92
C LYS A 12 -23.96 17.18 -4.70
N VAL A 13 -23.31 16.46 -5.63
CA VAL A 13 -21.87 16.19 -5.56
C VAL A 13 -21.07 17.47 -5.77
N ARG A 14 -21.47 18.35 -6.69
CA ARG A 14 -20.84 19.66 -6.93
C ARG A 14 -20.83 20.52 -5.66
N LYS A 15 -22.01 20.68 -5.02
CA LYS A 15 -22.11 21.46 -3.76
C LYS A 15 -21.19 20.89 -2.69
N MET A 16 -21.18 19.57 -2.52
CA MET A 16 -20.29 18.93 -1.55
C MET A 16 -18.80 19.19 -1.88
N ILE A 17 -18.41 19.23 -3.15
CA ILE A 17 -17.04 19.56 -3.57
C ILE A 17 -16.71 21.02 -3.22
N GLU A 18 -17.66 21.94 -3.36
CA GLU A 18 -17.48 23.37 -3.06
C GLU A 18 -17.36 23.63 -1.54
N ASP A 19 -18.09 22.88 -0.72
CA ASP A 19 -18.15 23.05 0.75
C ASP A 19 -16.88 22.61 1.47
N TYR A 20 -16.10 21.66 0.91
CA TYR A 20 -14.96 21.07 1.58
C TYR A 20 -13.63 21.52 0.94
N PRO A 21 -12.61 21.94 1.74
CA PRO A 21 -11.33 22.39 1.22
C PRO A 21 -10.53 21.28 0.54
N VAL A 22 -10.61 20.05 1.06
CA VAL A 22 -9.87 18.90 0.56
C VAL A 22 -10.83 17.91 -0.07
N VAL A 23 -10.51 17.53 -1.30
CA VAL A 23 -11.31 16.63 -2.14
C VAL A 23 -10.41 15.53 -2.67
N GLY A 24 -10.72 14.28 -2.42
CA GLY A 24 -9.92 13.19 -2.95
C GLY A 24 -10.75 12.11 -3.61
N ILE A 25 -10.07 11.32 -4.43
CA ILE A 25 -10.64 10.23 -5.20
C ILE A 25 -10.06 8.91 -4.69
N ILE A 26 -10.97 7.99 -4.39
CA ILE A 26 -10.68 6.63 -3.97
C ILE A 26 -11.09 5.67 -5.10
N ASP A 27 -10.24 4.67 -5.36
CA ASP A 27 -10.61 3.56 -6.21
C ASP A 27 -11.24 2.44 -5.37
N MET A 28 -12.48 2.09 -5.72
CA MET A 28 -13.27 1.04 -5.06
C MET A 28 -13.08 -0.33 -5.70
N PHE A 29 -12.25 -0.43 -6.75
CA PHE A 29 -12.04 -1.70 -7.46
C PHE A 29 -11.45 -2.77 -6.52
N LYS A 30 -12.13 -3.93 -6.46
CA LYS A 30 -11.76 -5.06 -5.58
C LYS A 30 -11.70 -4.74 -4.08
N LEU A 31 -12.19 -3.58 -3.63
CA LEU A 31 -12.18 -3.21 -2.22
C LEU A 31 -13.30 -3.93 -1.46
N PRO A 32 -12.99 -4.75 -0.44
CA PRO A 32 -14.01 -5.35 0.44
C PRO A 32 -14.74 -4.28 1.26
N SER A 33 -15.92 -4.61 1.76
CA SER A 33 -16.74 -3.66 2.54
C SER A 33 -16.11 -3.32 3.91
N ARG A 34 -15.40 -4.26 4.54
CA ARG A 34 -14.79 -4.06 5.87
C ARG A 34 -13.78 -2.91 5.92
N PRO A 35 -12.73 -2.84 5.05
CA PRO A 35 -11.79 -1.73 5.04
C PRO A 35 -12.48 -0.37 4.87
N LEU A 36 -13.44 -0.29 3.95
CA LEU A 36 -14.19 0.95 3.72
C LEU A 36 -14.99 1.39 4.95
N GLN A 37 -15.66 0.45 5.62
CA GLN A 37 -16.39 0.74 6.85
C GLN A 37 -15.47 1.17 7.98
N ASN A 38 -14.30 0.54 8.11
CA ASN A 38 -13.30 0.92 9.13
C ASN A 38 -12.79 2.35 8.90
N VAL A 39 -12.50 2.70 7.64
CA VAL A 39 -12.10 4.07 7.29
C VAL A 39 -13.25 5.03 7.54
N LYS A 40 -14.48 4.71 7.13
CA LYS A 40 -15.66 5.54 7.42
C LYS A 40 -15.87 5.77 8.91
N LYS A 41 -15.69 4.75 9.75
CA LYS A 41 -15.83 4.87 11.22
C LYS A 41 -14.77 5.80 11.80
N LYS A 42 -13.51 5.67 11.37
CA LYS A 42 -12.41 6.52 11.86
C LYS A 42 -12.51 7.98 11.39
N LEU A 43 -13.12 8.21 10.24
CA LEU A 43 -13.24 9.55 9.64
C LEU A 43 -14.64 10.17 9.84
N LYS A 44 -15.52 9.55 10.62
CA LYS A 44 -16.92 9.97 10.77
C LYS A 44 -17.08 11.43 11.19
N GLU A 45 -16.16 11.93 11.99
CA GLU A 45 -16.19 13.31 12.51
C GLU A 45 -15.44 14.30 11.61
N GLU A 46 -14.54 13.83 10.73
CA GLU A 46 -13.60 14.66 10.00
C GLU A 46 -13.82 14.69 8.49
N GLY A 47 -14.68 13.81 7.97
CA GLY A 47 -14.93 13.74 6.54
C GLY A 47 -16.07 12.85 6.10
N ILE A 48 -16.45 13.00 4.84
CA ILE A 48 -17.54 12.26 4.20
C ILE A 48 -16.98 11.45 3.04
N ILE A 49 -17.30 10.15 3.00
CA ILE A 49 -17.02 9.29 1.85
C ILE A 49 -18.32 8.97 1.14
N LYS A 50 -18.43 9.33 -0.15
CA LYS A 50 -19.58 9.07 -0.99
C LYS A 50 -19.18 8.29 -2.24
N ILE A 51 -19.83 7.18 -2.46
CA ILE A 51 -19.68 6.39 -3.69
C ILE A 51 -20.51 7.06 -4.79
N THR A 52 -19.91 7.30 -5.94
CA THR A 52 -20.55 7.95 -7.07
C THR A 52 -20.22 7.24 -8.38
N LYS A 53 -21.09 7.40 -9.39
CA LYS A 53 -20.80 6.92 -10.74
C LYS A 53 -19.72 7.79 -11.38
N LYS A 54 -18.82 7.18 -12.19
CA LYS A 54 -17.74 7.91 -12.88
C LYS A 54 -18.26 9.11 -13.68
N SER A 55 -19.34 8.93 -14.46
CA SER A 55 -19.94 10.00 -15.25
C SER A 55 -20.47 11.17 -14.41
N THR A 56 -21.12 10.86 -13.27
CA THR A 56 -21.63 11.87 -12.34
C THR A 56 -20.48 12.65 -11.70
N LEU A 57 -19.40 11.96 -11.31
CA LEU A 57 -18.22 12.59 -10.72
C LEU A 57 -17.51 13.50 -11.73
N LEU A 58 -17.29 13.03 -12.97
CA LEU A 58 -16.66 13.82 -14.01
C LEU A 58 -17.45 15.12 -14.32
N LEU A 59 -18.78 15.01 -14.43
CA LEU A 59 -19.62 16.19 -14.65
C LEU A 59 -19.59 17.16 -13.46
N ALA A 60 -19.58 16.63 -12.24
CA ALA A 60 -19.48 17.46 -11.04
C ALA A 60 -18.14 18.18 -10.93
N LEU A 61 -17.01 17.53 -11.29
CA LEU A 61 -15.68 18.15 -11.32
C LEU A 61 -15.57 19.24 -12.38
N LYS A 62 -16.15 19.02 -13.58
CA LYS A 62 -16.18 20.04 -14.65
C LYS A 62 -16.96 21.29 -14.26
N ASN A 63 -18.08 21.10 -13.56
CA ASN A 63 -18.99 22.18 -13.18
C ASN A 63 -18.62 22.83 -11.83
N ALA A 64 -17.61 22.34 -11.14
CA ALA A 64 -17.16 22.90 -9.87
C ALA A 64 -16.37 24.20 -10.07
N LYS A 65 -16.62 25.19 -9.22
CA LYS A 65 -16.03 26.54 -9.31
C LYS A 65 -14.61 26.64 -8.72
N LYS A 66 -14.01 25.52 -8.30
CA LYS A 66 -12.65 25.51 -7.74
C LYS A 66 -11.60 25.40 -8.82
N ASP A 67 -10.70 26.37 -8.87
CA ASP A 67 -9.61 26.42 -9.84
C ASP A 67 -8.67 25.22 -9.67
N GLY A 68 -8.38 24.54 -10.78
CA GLY A 68 -7.45 23.40 -10.81
C GLY A 68 -8.04 22.04 -10.41
N ILE A 69 -9.30 21.97 -9.99
CA ILE A 69 -9.94 20.69 -9.61
C ILE A 69 -10.15 19.77 -10.83
N GLN A 70 -10.24 20.35 -12.03
CA GLN A 70 -10.36 19.63 -13.30
C GLN A 70 -9.19 18.68 -13.54
N LYS A 71 -8.01 18.94 -12.97
CA LYS A 71 -6.86 18.03 -13.05
C LYS A 71 -7.15 16.65 -12.47
N LEU A 72 -8.11 16.52 -11.56
CA LEU A 72 -8.55 15.25 -11.04
C LEU A 72 -9.28 14.39 -12.09
N GLU A 73 -9.83 14.96 -13.16
CA GLU A 73 -10.57 14.21 -14.19
C GLU A 73 -9.72 13.11 -14.84
N GLY A 74 -8.42 13.40 -15.08
CA GLY A 74 -7.49 12.48 -15.72
C GLY A 74 -7.16 11.24 -14.90
N ILE A 75 -7.40 11.28 -13.57
CA ILE A 75 -7.06 10.21 -12.65
C ILE A 75 -8.28 9.46 -12.11
N VAL A 76 -9.51 9.80 -12.55
CA VAL A 76 -10.75 9.14 -12.08
C VAL A 76 -10.79 7.67 -12.50
N PRO A 77 -10.81 6.71 -11.55
CA PRO A 77 -10.84 5.27 -11.85
C PRO A 77 -12.19 4.81 -12.39
N LYS A 78 -12.30 3.51 -12.70
CA LYS A 78 -13.56 2.92 -13.18
C LYS A 78 -14.66 2.92 -12.11
N GLN A 79 -14.30 2.71 -10.85
CA GLN A 79 -15.22 2.66 -9.72
C GLN A 79 -14.82 3.69 -8.67
N PRO A 80 -15.13 4.99 -8.91
CA PRO A 80 -14.70 6.04 -8.01
C PRO A 80 -15.60 6.16 -6.78
N ALA A 81 -14.98 6.46 -5.63
CA ALA A 81 -15.63 7.12 -4.52
C ALA A 81 -14.93 8.45 -4.28
N ILE A 82 -15.70 9.48 -3.95
CA ILE A 82 -15.19 10.76 -3.51
C ILE A 82 -15.11 10.80 -1.99
N PHE A 83 -14.03 11.32 -1.47
CA PHE A 83 -13.96 11.71 -0.07
C PHE A 83 -13.73 13.22 0.06
N LEU A 84 -14.29 13.79 1.09
CA LEU A 84 -14.33 15.20 1.37
C LEU A 84 -13.95 15.39 2.83
N THR A 85 -12.95 16.21 3.09
CA THR A 85 -12.48 16.44 4.46
C THR A 85 -11.99 17.87 4.64
N LYS A 86 -11.91 18.30 5.92
CA LYS A 86 -11.25 19.53 6.33
C LYS A 86 -9.82 19.30 6.81
N MET A 87 -9.43 18.03 6.93
CA MET A 87 -8.11 17.61 7.40
C MET A 87 -7.08 17.77 6.28
N ASP A 88 -5.82 17.97 6.67
CA ASP A 88 -4.67 17.99 5.78
C ASP A 88 -4.56 16.68 4.96
N PRO A 89 -4.30 16.73 3.64
CA PRO A 89 -4.19 15.57 2.75
C PRO A 89 -3.23 14.49 3.23
N PHE A 90 -2.10 14.92 3.79
CA PHE A 90 -1.04 14.01 4.22
C PHE A 90 -1.40 13.27 5.50
N LYS A 91 -2.01 13.98 6.47
CA LYS A 91 -2.54 13.36 7.70
C LYS A 91 -3.64 12.37 7.36
N PHE A 92 -4.54 12.73 6.45
CA PHE A 92 -5.59 11.86 5.96
C PHE A 92 -5.01 10.59 5.32
N TYR A 93 -4.03 10.73 4.43
CA TYR A 93 -3.36 9.59 3.79
C TYR A 93 -2.72 8.67 4.84
N ALA A 94 -2.01 9.21 5.81
CA ALA A 94 -1.37 8.43 6.87
C ALA A 94 -2.37 7.64 7.72
N ILE A 95 -3.56 8.21 8.02
CA ILE A 95 -4.64 7.50 8.72
C ILE A 95 -5.17 6.35 7.86
N VAL A 96 -5.44 6.59 6.58
CA VAL A 96 -5.98 5.59 5.67
C VAL A 96 -4.98 4.46 5.42
N ASP A 97 -3.70 4.76 5.29
CA ASP A 97 -2.65 3.75 5.11
C ASP A 97 -2.50 2.81 6.32
N LYS A 98 -2.68 3.34 7.54
CA LYS A 98 -2.69 2.53 8.78
C LYS A 98 -3.93 1.65 8.94
N VAL A 99 -5.02 1.89 8.19
CA VAL A 99 -6.28 1.13 8.27
C VAL A 99 -6.30 0.02 7.21
N LYS A 100 -5.21 -0.68 7.04
CA LYS A 100 -5.19 -1.91 6.22
C LYS A 100 -5.84 -3.05 7.01
N THR A 101 -6.66 -3.84 6.32
CA THR A 101 -7.36 -4.98 6.92
C THR A 101 -6.88 -6.25 6.23
N PRO A 102 -6.58 -7.32 6.97
CA PRO A 102 -6.33 -8.63 6.39
C PRO A 102 -7.50 -9.06 5.51
N ALA A 103 -7.21 -9.73 4.42
CA ALA A 103 -8.20 -10.25 3.51
C ALA A 103 -7.73 -11.56 2.87
N PRO A 104 -8.66 -12.46 2.50
CA PRO A 104 -8.31 -13.69 1.82
C PRO A 104 -7.75 -13.39 0.43
N ALA A 105 -6.71 -14.13 0.05
CA ALA A 105 -6.14 -14.05 -1.29
C ALA A 105 -7.10 -14.59 -2.35
N LYS A 106 -7.06 -13.99 -3.54
CA LYS A 106 -7.78 -14.44 -4.74
C LYS A 106 -6.79 -14.96 -5.78
N GLU A 107 -7.31 -15.75 -6.72
CA GLU A 107 -6.53 -16.16 -7.89
C GLU A 107 -6.01 -14.93 -8.64
N GLY A 108 -4.71 -14.95 -8.97
CA GLY A 108 -4.05 -13.87 -9.69
C GLY A 108 -3.56 -12.71 -8.82
N ASP A 109 -3.78 -12.75 -7.49
CA ASP A 109 -3.18 -11.77 -6.58
C ASP A 109 -1.69 -12.07 -6.40
N VAL A 110 -0.89 -11.03 -6.17
CA VAL A 110 0.55 -11.15 -5.87
C VAL A 110 0.76 -11.13 -4.36
N ALA A 111 1.52 -12.08 -3.85
CA ALA A 111 1.82 -12.16 -2.40
C ALA A 111 2.61 -10.91 -1.96
N PRO A 112 2.11 -10.13 -0.99
CA PRO A 112 2.80 -8.93 -0.50
C PRO A 112 4.05 -9.26 0.30
N ASP A 113 4.03 -10.37 1.02
CA ASP A 113 5.12 -10.93 1.82
C ASP A 113 5.09 -12.46 1.77
N ASP A 114 6.09 -13.10 2.38
CA ASP A 114 6.15 -14.57 2.46
C ASP A 114 4.94 -15.10 3.26
N ILE A 115 4.15 -15.95 2.62
CA ILE A 115 2.99 -16.59 3.26
C ILE A 115 3.48 -17.83 3.99
N LYS A 116 3.69 -17.70 5.29
CA LYS A 116 4.12 -18.80 6.18
C LYS A 116 2.90 -19.48 6.79
N ILE A 117 2.92 -20.79 6.77
CA ILE A 117 1.90 -21.63 7.38
C ILE A 117 2.60 -22.44 8.45
N SER A 118 2.21 -22.24 9.71
CA SER A 118 2.81 -22.95 10.85
C SER A 118 2.25 -24.37 10.99
N ALA A 119 3.07 -25.28 11.48
CA ALA A 119 2.65 -26.61 11.86
C ALA A 119 1.63 -26.55 13.01
N GLY A 120 0.65 -27.46 12.99
CA GLY A 120 -0.35 -27.55 14.05
C GLY A 120 -1.70 -28.08 13.58
N PRO A 121 -2.62 -28.35 14.52
CA PRO A 121 -3.96 -28.81 14.22
C PRO A 121 -4.79 -27.70 13.55
N THR A 122 -5.60 -28.09 12.59
CA THR A 122 -6.53 -27.18 11.91
C THR A 122 -7.98 -27.50 12.28
N ASN A 123 -8.90 -26.59 12.02
CA ASN A 123 -10.33 -26.81 12.23
C ASN A 123 -11.00 -27.56 11.07
N LEU A 124 -10.23 -28.15 10.16
CA LEU A 124 -10.74 -28.85 8.99
C LEU A 124 -10.98 -30.33 9.31
N MET A 125 -12.13 -30.84 8.85
CA MET A 125 -12.40 -32.28 8.94
C MET A 125 -11.63 -33.06 7.87
N PRO A 126 -11.22 -34.33 8.16
CA PRO A 126 -10.58 -35.19 7.18
C PRO A 126 -11.48 -35.36 5.94
N GLY A 127 -10.86 -35.29 4.75
CA GLY A 127 -11.58 -35.41 3.49
C GLY A 127 -10.78 -34.88 2.30
N PRO A 128 -11.42 -34.44 1.23
CA PRO A 128 -10.78 -33.95 0.02
C PRO A 128 -9.79 -32.78 0.24
N ALA A 129 -9.94 -32.07 1.36
CA ALA A 129 -9.07 -30.95 1.73
C ALA A 129 -7.60 -31.37 1.91
N ILE A 130 -7.31 -32.60 2.36
CA ILE A 130 -5.94 -33.10 2.50
C ILE A 130 -5.25 -33.14 1.14
N SER A 131 -5.92 -33.71 0.13
CA SER A 131 -5.38 -33.80 -1.24
C SER A 131 -5.18 -32.41 -1.86
N GLU A 132 -6.07 -31.45 -1.57
CA GLU A 132 -5.92 -30.08 -2.04
C GLU A 132 -4.72 -29.38 -1.39
N LEU A 133 -4.51 -29.55 -0.08
CA LEU A 133 -3.37 -28.99 0.64
C LEU A 133 -2.05 -29.58 0.14
N THR A 134 -2.00 -30.90 -0.06
CA THR A 134 -0.80 -31.59 -0.55
C THR A 134 -0.44 -31.16 -1.98
N LYS A 135 -1.43 -30.96 -2.85
CA LYS A 135 -1.22 -30.45 -4.23
C LYS A 135 -0.54 -29.09 -4.29
N VAL A 136 -0.72 -28.25 -3.26
CA VAL A 136 -0.08 -26.92 -3.17
C VAL A 136 1.20 -26.92 -2.32
N GLY A 137 1.72 -28.13 -1.99
CA GLY A 137 2.97 -28.29 -1.26
C GLY A 137 2.85 -28.13 0.26
N ILE A 138 1.64 -28.14 0.82
CA ILE A 138 1.40 -28.07 2.27
C ILE A 138 1.31 -29.49 2.81
N PRO A 139 2.28 -29.98 3.63
CA PRO A 139 2.26 -31.35 4.18
C PRO A 139 1.18 -31.44 5.26
N ALA A 140 0.03 -31.99 4.89
CA ALA A 140 -1.11 -32.22 5.77
C ALA A 140 -1.26 -33.71 6.12
N GLY A 141 -1.72 -33.98 7.33
CA GLY A 141 -2.04 -35.34 7.82
C GLY A 141 -3.31 -35.32 8.67
N VAL A 142 -3.73 -36.48 9.12
CA VAL A 142 -4.86 -36.62 10.06
C VAL A 142 -4.30 -36.87 11.44
N GLU A 143 -4.64 -36.07 12.42
CA GLU A 143 -4.35 -36.20 13.83
C GLU A 143 -5.62 -35.94 14.63
N GLU A 144 -5.95 -36.82 15.56
CA GLU A 144 -7.13 -36.71 16.44
C GLU A 144 -8.46 -36.42 15.70
N GLY A 145 -8.64 -36.98 14.48
CA GLY A 145 -9.85 -36.80 13.70
C GLY A 145 -9.97 -35.39 13.01
N LYS A 146 -8.89 -34.63 12.98
CA LYS A 146 -8.77 -33.34 12.28
C LYS A 146 -7.57 -33.33 11.35
N ILE A 147 -7.54 -32.38 10.41
CA ILE A 147 -6.38 -32.18 9.57
C ILE A 147 -5.33 -31.38 10.37
N ALA A 148 -4.10 -31.90 10.45
CA ALA A 148 -2.96 -31.19 11.02
C ALA A 148 -1.89 -30.93 9.96
N ILE A 149 -1.23 -29.81 10.06
CA ILE A 149 -0.07 -29.44 9.23
C ILE A 149 1.18 -29.99 9.94
N LYS A 150 1.93 -30.86 9.26
CA LYS A 150 3.04 -31.61 9.87
C LYS A 150 4.31 -30.77 10.07
N LYS A 151 4.53 -29.76 9.23
CA LYS A 151 5.75 -28.92 9.25
C LYS A 151 5.42 -27.50 8.83
N ASP A 152 6.20 -26.54 9.31
CA ASP A 152 6.16 -25.16 8.83
C ASP A 152 6.54 -25.09 7.36
N VAL A 153 5.73 -24.42 6.57
CA VAL A 153 5.92 -24.29 5.12
C VAL A 153 5.69 -22.86 4.68
N VAL A 154 6.53 -22.38 3.76
CA VAL A 154 6.30 -21.15 3.02
C VAL A 154 5.48 -21.49 1.78
N ALA A 155 4.17 -21.25 1.82
CA ALA A 155 3.25 -21.57 0.73
C ALA A 155 3.43 -20.67 -0.51
N ALA A 156 3.85 -19.43 -0.33
CA ALA A 156 4.25 -18.53 -1.41
C ALA A 156 5.29 -17.53 -0.91
N LYS A 157 6.29 -17.24 -1.73
CA LYS A 157 7.28 -16.18 -1.46
C LYS A 157 6.72 -14.83 -1.90
N LYS A 158 7.25 -13.75 -1.33
CA LYS A 158 6.95 -12.38 -1.74
C LYS A 158 7.09 -12.19 -3.25
N GLY A 159 6.10 -11.57 -3.88
CA GLY A 159 6.08 -11.30 -5.32
C GLY A 159 5.58 -12.44 -6.21
N VAL A 160 5.28 -13.62 -5.66
CA VAL A 160 4.73 -14.75 -6.42
C VAL A 160 3.23 -14.59 -6.60
N VAL A 161 2.75 -14.92 -7.81
CA VAL A 161 1.32 -14.92 -8.15
C VAL A 161 0.63 -16.11 -7.49
N ILE A 162 -0.45 -15.85 -6.77
CA ILE A 162 -1.23 -16.85 -6.04
C ILE A 162 -2.11 -17.61 -7.03
N SER A 163 -1.91 -18.92 -7.13
CA SER A 163 -2.72 -19.81 -7.97
C SER A 163 -4.09 -20.10 -7.34
N LYS A 164 -5.06 -20.49 -8.15
CA LYS A 164 -6.41 -20.84 -7.69
C LYS A 164 -6.44 -21.92 -6.60
N PRO A 165 -5.67 -23.04 -6.71
CA PRO A 165 -5.60 -24.03 -5.66
C PRO A 165 -5.04 -23.47 -4.35
N LEU A 166 -4.01 -22.64 -4.42
CA LEU A 166 -3.39 -22.04 -3.25
C LEU A 166 -4.35 -21.04 -2.57
N ALA A 167 -5.04 -20.20 -3.33
CA ALA A 167 -6.06 -19.29 -2.80
C ALA A 167 -7.19 -20.05 -2.07
N SER A 168 -7.63 -21.19 -2.63
CA SER A 168 -8.64 -22.05 -1.99
C SER A 168 -8.14 -22.66 -0.69
N ALA A 169 -6.90 -23.18 -0.67
CA ALA A 169 -6.25 -23.76 0.51
C ALA A 169 -6.09 -22.72 1.63
N LEU A 170 -5.58 -21.52 1.33
CA LEU A 170 -5.43 -20.43 2.30
C LEU A 170 -6.77 -20.01 2.91
N ARG A 171 -7.82 -19.93 2.07
CA ARG A 171 -9.17 -19.60 2.55
C ARG A 171 -9.72 -20.66 3.50
N LYS A 172 -9.53 -21.96 3.21
CA LYS A 172 -9.95 -23.07 4.09
C LYS A 172 -9.22 -23.03 5.42
N LEU A 173 -7.95 -22.65 5.43
CA LEU A 173 -7.14 -22.47 6.62
C LEU A 173 -7.41 -21.16 7.36
N ASN A 174 -8.35 -20.32 6.90
CA ASN A 174 -8.64 -18.97 7.41
C ASN A 174 -7.40 -18.07 7.47
N ILE A 175 -6.44 -18.27 6.55
CA ILE A 175 -5.26 -17.42 6.43
C ILE A 175 -5.58 -16.28 5.47
N GLU A 176 -5.47 -15.05 5.96
CA GLU A 176 -5.72 -13.80 5.23
C GLU A 176 -4.40 -13.07 4.98
N PRO A 177 -3.61 -13.47 3.96
CA PRO A 177 -2.26 -12.95 3.75
C PRO A 177 -2.25 -11.57 3.08
N MET A 178 -3.38 -11.17 2.48
CA MET A 178 -3.46 -9.90 1.75
C MET A 178 -3.80 -8.77 2.72
N LEU A 179 -3.04 -7.68 2.65
CA LEU A 179 -3.36 -6.44 3.36
C LEU A 179 -4.08 -5.50 2.40
N ILE A 180 -5.39 -5.43 2.52
CA ILE A 180 -6.22 -4.57 1.67
C ILE A 180 -6.54 -3.28 2.42
N GLY A 181 -6.14 -2.16 1.86
CA GLY A 181 -6.48 -0.82 2.30
C GLY A 181 -7.27 -0.07 1.24
N VAL A 182 -7.74 1.11 1.59
CA VAL A 182 -8.40 2.02 0.65
C VAL A 182 -7.36 2.62 -0.28
N ASN A 183 -7.52 2.43 -1.59
CA ASN A 183 -6.61 2.95 -2.59
C ASN A 183 -6.98 4.40 -2.95
N ILE A 184 -6.21 5.36 -2.44
CA ILE A 184 -6.33 6.77 -2.79
C ILE A 184 -5.59 6.99 -4.10
N VAL A 185 -6.28 7.55 -5.08
CA VAL A 185 -5.72 7.83 -6.42
C VAL A 185 -5.10 9.22 -6.45
N GLY A 186 -5.75 10.19 -5.85
CA GLY A 186 -5.26 11.55 -5.73
C GLY A 186 -6.11 12.40 -4.81
N ILE A 187 -5.52 13.47 -4.29
CA ILE A 187 -6.15 14.42 -3.39
C ILE A 187 -5.92 15.84 -3.95
N PHE A 188 -6.97 16.63 -3.98
CA PHE A 188 -6.94 18.03 -4.35
C PHE A 188 -7.02 18.90 -3.10
N GLU A 189 -6.13 19.87 -3.01
CA GLU A 189 -6.17 20.94 -2.01
C GLU A 189 -5.60 22.23 -2.61
N LYS A 190 -6.27 23.37 -2.41
CA LYS A 190 -5.78 24.72 -2.76
C LYS A 190 -5.18 24.85 -4.17
N GLY A 191 -5.85 24.26 -5.17
CA GLY A 191 -5.40 24.35 -6.59
C GLY A 191 -4.36 23.32 -7.00
N MET A 192 -3.84 22.51 -6.07
CA MET A 192 -2.87 21.44 -6.33
C MET A 192 -3.48 20.06 -6.21
N VAL A 193 -3.03 19.13 -7.05
CA VAL A 193 -3.39 17.72 -7.00
C VAL A 193 -2.17 16.93 -6.57
N TYR A 194 -2.31 16.24 -5.45
CA TYR A 194 -1.30 15.32 -4.92
C TYR A 194 -1.60 13.90 -5.41
N SER A 195 -0.68 13.31 -6.15
CA SER A 195 -0.76 11.92 -6.57
C SER A 195 -0.49 10.99 -5.38
N LYS A 196 -0.83 9.71 -5.53
CA LYS A 196 -0.53 8.68 -4.54
C LYS A 196 0.95 8.64 -4.17
N ASP A 197 1.83 8.79 -5.16
CA ASP A 197 3.28 8.74 -4.96
C ASP A 197 3.76 9.91 -4.09
N ALA A 198 3.26 11.12 -4.36
CA ALA A 198 3.55 12.30 -3.56
C ALA A 198 3.06 12.15 -2.10
N LEU A 199 1.85 11.59 -1.92
CA LEU A 199 1.28 11.36 -0.60
C LEU A 199 2.02 10.27 0.19
N SER A 200 2.56 9.27 -0.49
CA SER A 200 3.32 8.18 0.14
C SER A 200 4.71 8.62 0.64
N LEU A 201 5.20 9.78 0.16
CA LEU A 201 6.48 10.33 0.59
C LEU A 201 6.46 10.93 2.01
N VAL A 202 5.27 11.07 2.60
CA VAL A 202 5.11 11.66 3.94
C VAL A 202 5.11 10.57 5.00
N GLY A 203 5.98 10.71 5.99
CA GLY A 203 6.11 9.80 7.12
C GLY A 203 7.54 9.26 7.31
N GLU A 204 7.68 8.28 8.17
CA GLU A 204 8.99 7.67 8.50
C GLU A 204 9.71 7.09 7.28
N GLY A 205 8.96 6.61 6.27
CA GLY A 205 9.52 6.09 5.03
C GLY A 205 10.27 7.12 4.20
N TYR A 206 9.84 8.38 4.19
CA TYR A 206 10.54 9.46 3.49
C TYR A 206 11.86 9.82 4.19
N VAL A 207 11.82 9.96 5.52
CA VAL A 207 13.02 10.25 6.32
C VAL A 207 14.07 9.15 6.15
N ASN A 208 13.64 7.89 6.11
CA ASN A 208 14.56 6.76 5.89
C ASN A 208 15.14 6.77 4.48
N LYS A 209 14.36 7.03 3.44
CA LYS A 209 14.87 7.18 2.07
C LYS A 209 15.82 8.35 1.91
N LEU A 210 15.56 9.47 2.59
CA LEU A 210 16.47 10.63 2.59
C LEU A 210 17.80 10.30 3.28
N LYS A 211 17.77 9.60 4.42
CA LYS A 211 18.97 9.11 5.11
C LYS A 211 19.76 8.13 4.24
N GLU A 212 19.08 7.20 3.57
CA GLU A 212 19.69 6.25 2.66
C GLU A 212 20.35 6.97 1.46
N ALA A 213 19.65 7.91 0.83
CA ALA A 213 20.19 8.73 -0.26
C ALA A 213 21.42 9.53 0.18
N PHE A 214 21.39 10.13 1.38
CA PHE A 214 22.53 10.83 1.95
C PHE A 214 23.72 9.90 2.18
N ASN A 215 23.49 8.72 2.78
CA ASN A 215 24.55 7.73 3.01
C ASN A 215 25.15 7.21 1.70
N ASN A 216 24.31 6.97 0.69
CA ASN A 216 24.78 6.53 -0.63
C ASN A 216 25.64 7.62 -1.31
N ALA A 217 25.22 8.89 -1.23
CA ALA A 217 26.00 10.01 -1.74
C ALA A 217 27.34 10.19 -0.99
N LEU A 218 27.34 10.02 0.35
CA LEU A 218 28.53 10.05 1.17
C LEU A 218 29.49 8.92 0.79
N ASN A 219 29.01 7.69 0.69
CA ASN A 219 29.81 6.51 0.29
C ASN A 219 30.41 6.69 -1.10
N LEU A 220 29.63 7.21 -2.05
CA LEU A 220 30.11 7.51 -3.40
C LEU A 220 31.23 8.55 -3.35
N SER A 221 31.05 9.66 -2.62
CA SER A 221 32.06 10.74 -2.52
C SER A 221 33.36 10.26 -1.89
N VAL A 222 33.29 9.35 -0.90
CA VAL A 222 34.47 8.73 -0.29
C VAL A 222 35.13 7.74 -1.25
N SER A 223 34.37 6.98 -2.03
CA SER A 223 34.94 6.00 -2.99
C SER A 223 35.71 6.67 -4.11
N ILE A 224 35.17 7.77 -4.68
CA ILE A 224 35.83 8.55 -5.74
C ILE A 224 36.83 9.58 -5.19
N SER A 225 37.05 9.61 -3.85
CA SER A 225 37.96 10.54 -3.16
C SER A 225 37.67 12.02 -3.43
N TYR A 226 36.39 12.38 -3.63
CA TYR A 226 35.94 13.77 -3.83
C TYR A 226 35.82 14.48 -2.48
N PRO A 227 36.64 15.50 -2.14
CA PRO A 227 36.61 16.11 -0.82
C PRO A 227 35.40 17.06 -0.67
N THR A 228 34.66 16.88 0.43
CA THR A 228 33.58 17.75 0.86
C THR A 228 33.71 18.06 2.34
N LYS A 229 33.06 19.13 2.83
CA LYS A 229 33.09 19.46 4.26
C LYS A 229 32.59 18.33 5.17
N THR A 230 31.70 17.49 4.66
CA THR A 230 31.06 16.40 5.42
C THR A 230 31.86 15.09 5.39
N ASN A 231 32.68 14.85 4.33
CA ASN A 231 33.40 13.58 4.18
C ASN A 231 34.90 13.65 4.41
N ILE A 232 35.45 14.85 4.63
CA ILE A 232 36.91 15.05 4.79
C ILE A 232 37.51 14.17 5.91
N GLY A 233 36.81 13.99 7.03
CA GLY A 233 37.23 13.11 8.12
C GLY A 233 37.30 11.64 7.69
N PHE A 234 36.36 11.17 6.87
CA PHE A 234 36.40 9.80 6.35
C PHE A 234 37.52 9.58 5.34
N LEU A 235 37.80 10.59 4.50
CA LEU A 235 38.92 10.55 3.55
C LEU A 235 40.31 10.52 4.26
N LEU A 236 40.48 11.33 5.30
CA LEU A 236 41.69 11.31 6.12
C LEU A 236 41.89 9.97 6.83
N ALA A 237 40.81 9.43 7.40
CA ALA A 237 40.84 8.10 8.03
C ALA A 237 41.11 6.97 7.03
N LYS A 238 40.62 7.08 5.78
CA LYS A 238 40.94 6.16 4.69
C LYS A 238 42.44 6.25 4.31
N ALA A 239 42.91 7.44 4.06
CA ALA A 239 44.34 7.67 3.72
C ALA A 239 45.30 7.16 4.80
N ALA A 240 44.99 7.42 6.08
CA ALA A 240 45.81 6.91 7.20
C ALA A 240 45.83 5.37 7.25
N ARG A 241 44.69 4.72 7.00
CA ARG A 241 44.62 3.24 6.94
C ARG A 241 45.40 2.66 5.76
N GLU A 242 45.33 3.29 4.61
CA GLU A 242 46.08 2.89 3.42
C GLU A 242 47.59 3.09 3.61
N ALA A 243 48.02 4.22 4.22
CA ALA A 243 49.40 4.45 4.57
C ALA A 243 49.94 3.40 5.55
N ASN A 244 49.23 3.12 6.65
CA ASN A 244 49.63 2.10 7.62
C ASN A 244 49.67 0.68 7.01
N ALA A 245 48.78 0.39 6.03
CA ALA A 245 48.84 -0.88 5.32
C ALA A 245 50.08 -1.00 4.44
N LEU A 246 50.45 0.08 3.75
CA LEU A 246 51.67 0.12 2.95
C LEU A 246 52.95 0.01 3.79
N GLU A 247 53.00 0.69 4.96
CA GLU A 247 54.12 0.54 5.89
C GLU A 247 54.33 -0.90 6.36
N LYS A 248 53.23 -1.61 6.71
CA LYS A 248 53.29 -3.01 7.09
C LYS A 248 53.80 -3.92 5.98
N ILE A 249 53.50 -3.63 4.73
CA ILE A 249 53.97 -4.40 3.57
C ILE A 249 55.42 -4.06 3.24
N SER A 250 55.82 -2.78 3.36
CA SER A 250 57.17 -2.33 3.07
C SER A 250 58.17 -2.56 4.20
N GLY A 251 57.72 -2.53 5.45
CA GLY A 251 58.56 -2.75 6.67
C GLY A 251 58.79 -4.22 7.04
N GLY A 252 58.30 -5.15 6.26
CA GLY A 252 58.50 -6.60 6.40
C GLY A 252 59.77 -7.14 5.71
N LYS A 253 60.83 -6.29 5.54
CA LYS A 253 62.18 -6.75 5.16
C LYS A 253 63.11 -6.56 6.30
#